data_2a3d3b24be4b828247a4f40b60c1c3f8
#
_entry.id   2a3d3b24be4b828247a4f40b60c1c3f8
#
_cell.length_a   1.000
_cell.length_b   1.000
_cell.length_c   1.000
_cell.angle_alpha   90.00
_cell.angle_beta   90.00
_cell.angle_gamma   90.00
#
_symmetry.space_group_name_H-M   'P 1'
#
loop_
_entity.id
_entity.type
_entity.pdbx_description
1 polymer ?
#
loop_
_entity_poly.entity_id
_entity_poly.type
_entity_poly.pdbx_seq_one_letter_code
_entity_poly.pdbx_strand_id
1 'polypeptide(L)'
;DAAEMATRLRAAGVDRARGFALNVSNFDETADERAYGDAVSVAVGGTAHFVIDTSRNGLGPAPGNAWCNPPGRALGTGPTADTGDPRADAFLWIKIPGESDGTCNGGPTAGQWWLDYAIGLAVRVPT
;
A
#
# COMPACT_ATOMS: atom_id res chain seq x y z
N ASP A 1 -1.06 15.54 0.54
CA ASP A 1 -1.23 16.50 1.63
C ASP A 1 -2.11 15.90 2.73
N ALA A 2 -1.54 15.78 3.95
CA ALA A 2 -2.22 15.14 5.07
C ALA A 2 -3.47 15.91 5.53
N ALA A 3 -3.44 17.23 5.48
CA ALA A 3 -4.57 18.06 5.92
C ALA A 3 -5.77 17.91 4.98
N GLU A 4 -5.54 17.88 3.68
CA GLU A 4 -6.59 17.63 2.69
C GLU A 4 -7.14 16.22 2.82
N MET A 5 -6.29 15.22 2.98
CA MET A 5 -6.71 13.84 3.19
C MET A 5 -7.55 13.70 4.46
N ALA A 6 -7.17 14.37 5.54
CA ALA A 6 -7.93 14.39 6.78
C ALA A 6 -9.35 14.94 6.57
N THR A 7 -9.48 16.01 5.78
CA THR A 7 -10.79 16.57 5.44
C THR A 7 -11.66 15.55 4.70
N ARG A 8 -11.09 14.85 3.73
CA ARG A 8 -11.81 13.80 2.96
C ARG A 8 -12.20 12.62 3.86
N LEU A 9 -11.30 12.18 4.72
CA LEU A 9 -11.56 11.07 5.64
C LEU A 9 -12.66 11.41 6.65
N ARG A 10 -12.68 12.63 7.20
CA ARG A 10 -13.78 13.07 8.07
C ARG A 10 -15.12 13.08 7.33
N ALA A 11 -15.13 13.58 6.10
CA ALA A 11 -16.34 13.56 5.28
C ALA A 11 -16.82 12.13 5.00
N ALA A 12 -15.91 11.17 4.89
CA ALA A 12 -16.22 9.76 4.71
C ALA A 12 -16.63 9.05 6.02
N GLY A 13 -16.46 9.67 7.18
CA GLY A 13 -16.87 9.09 8.47
C GLY A 13 -15.78 8.36 9.21
N VAL A 14 -14.50 8.73 9.04
CA VAL A 14 -13.36 8.07 9.72
C VAL A 14 -13.47 8.08 11.24
N ASP A 15 -14.15 9.07 11.82
CA ASP A 15 -14.39 9.18 13.26
C ASP A 15 -15.27 8.04 13.81
N ARG A 16 -15.97 7.32 12.94
CA ARG A 16 -16.77 6.14 13.28
C ARG A 16 -16.08 4.82 12.90
N ALA A 17 -14.84 4.87 12.50
CA ALA A 17 -14.02 3.71 12.14
C ALA A 17 -12.78 3.65 13.02
N ARG A 18 -12.10 2.51 13.03
CA ARG A 18 -10.79 2.36 13.67
C ARG A 18 -9.76 3.29 13.05
N GLY A 19 -9.82 3.49 11.74
CA GLY A 19 -8.88 4.30 11.01
C GLY A 19 -9.03 4.14 9.50
N PHE A 20 -7.89 4.11 8.82
CA PHE A 20 -7.82 4.16 7.36
C PHE A 20 -6.73 3.22 6.81
N ALA A 21 -6.76 3.01 5.51
CA ALA A 21 -5.75 2.21 4.80
C ALA A 21 -4.91 3.10 3.89
N LEU A 22 -3.63 2.79 3.78
CA LEU A 22 -2.66 3.50 2.96
C LEU A 22 -2.03 2.58 1.93
N ASN A 23 -1.54 3.18 0.84
CA ASN A 23 -0.76 2.50 -0.19
C ASN A 23 -1.50 1.35 -0.89
N VAL A 24 -2.82 1.33 -0.84
CA VAL A 24 -3.62 0.25 -1.42
C VAL A 24 -3.32 0.11 -2.90
N SER A 25 -2.84 -1.07 -3.31
CA SER A 25 -2.43 -1.39 -4.67
C SER A 25 -1.27 -0.55 -5.22
N ASN A 26 -0.59 0.23 -4.39
CA ASN A 26 0.51 1.09 -4.78
C ASN A 26 1.86 0.51 -4.33
N PHE A 27 2.94 1.24 -4.55
CA PHE A 27 4.32 0.75 -4.42
C PHE A 27 5.18 1.63 -3.52
N ASP A 28 4.61 2.62 -2.84
CA ASP A 28 5.36 3.57 -2.02
C ASP A 28 6.00 2.85 -0.83
N GLU A 29 7.17 3.32 -0.42
CA GLU A 29 7.94 2.69 0.64
C GLU A 29 7.20 2.75 1.99
N THR A 30 7.28 1.66 2.74
CA THR A 30 6.61 1.54 4.05
C THR A 30 6.99 2.66 5.00
N ALA A 31 8.27 3.08 5.02
CA ALA A 31 8.72 4.16 5.90
C ALA A 31 8.04 5.50 5.57
N ASP A 32 7.89 5.82 4.29
CA ASP A 32 7.22 7.04 3.85
C ASP A 32 5.73 6.99 4.17
N GLU A 33 5.10 5.83 3.96
CA GLU A 33 3.68 5.64 4.27
C GLU A 33 3.41 5.69 5.78
N ARG A 34 4.32 5.20 6.61
CA ARG A 34 4.21 5.35 8.07
C ARG A 34 4.23 6.82 8.48
N ALA A 35 5.19 7.58 7.98
CA ALA A 35 5.28 9.01 8.27
C ALA A 35 4.02 9.76 7.81
N TYR A 36 3.52 9.43 6.63
CA TYR A 36 2.28 9.98 6.10
C TYR A 36 1.08 9.59 6.95
N GLY A 37 0.97 8.32 7.32
CA GLY A 37 -0.11 7.80 8.17
C GLY A 37 -0.15 8.49 9.53
N ASP A 38 0.99 8.69 10.16
CA ASP A 38 1.08 9.43 11.43
C ASP A 38 0.62 10.88 11.27
N ALA A 39 1.03 11.55 10.18
CA ALA A 39 0.61 12.92 9.90
C ALA A 39 -0.90 13.02 9.64
N VAL A 40 -1.48 12.08 8.89
CA VAL A 40 -2.93 12.01 8.65
C VAL A 40 -3.67 11.72 9.96
N SER A 41 -3.19 10.79 10.77
CA SER A 41 -3.79 10.48 12.08
C SER A 41 -3.85 11.73 12.97
N VAL A 42 -2.77 12.48 13.06
CA VAL A 42 -2.75 13.76 13.81
C VAL A 42 -3.77 14.73 13.23
N ALA A 43 -3.82 14.87 11.92
CA ALA A 43 -4.71 15.83 11.25
C ALA A 43 -6.19 15.49 11.40
N VAL A 44 -6.57 14.21 11.53
CA VAL A 44 -7.97 13.81 11.77
C VAL A 44 -8.37 13.84 13.25
N GLY A 45 -7.45 14.13 14.18
CA GLY A 45 -7.76 14.26 15.61
C GLY A 45 -6.85 13.47 16.55
N GLY A 46 -5.92 12.68 16.03
CA GLY A 46 -4.87 12.01 16.81
C GLY A 46 -5.20 10.61 17.33
N THR A 47 -6.41 10.10 17.10
CA THR A 47 -6.84 8.79 17.61
C THR A 47 -7.02 7.71 16.53
N ALA A 48 -7.05 8.10 15.27
CA ALA A 48 -7.19 7.14 14.16
C ALA A 48 -5.93 6.30 14.00
N HIS A 49 -6.11 5.02 13.79
CA HIS A 49 -5.04 4.08 13.42
C HIS A 49 -5.03 3.87 11.91
N PHE A 50 -4.07 3.13 11.40
CA PHE A 50 -4.03 2.82 9.97
C PHE A 50 -3.39 1.46 9.71
N VAL A 51 -3.61 0.97 8.51
CA VAL A 51 -2.90 -0.19 7.95
C VAL A 51 -2.21 0.24 6.66
N ILE A 52 -1.15 -0.46 6.30
CA ILE A 52 -0.39 -0.18 5.07
C ILE A 52 -0.41 -1.43 4.19
N ASP A 53 -0.73 -1.24 2.92
CA ASP A 53 -0.59 -2.30 1.92
C ASP A 53 0.90 -2.44 1.55
N THR A 54 1.49 -3.58 1.90
CA THR A 54 2.89 -3.92 1.62
C THR A 54 3.02 -5.01 0.55
N SER A 55 1.98 -5.26 -0.21
CA SER A 55 1.95 -6.37 -1.16
C SER A 55 3.04 -6.28 -2.23
N ARG A 56 3.34 -5.08 -2.73
CA ARG A 56 4.25 -4.90 -3.88
C ARG A 56 5.27 -3.77 -3.70
N ASN A 57 5.58 -3.37 -2.48
CA ASN A 57 6.43 -2.21 -2.21
C ASN A 57 7.85 -2.55 -1.74
N GLY A 58 8.30 -3.79 -1.91
CA GLY A 58 9.61 -4.24 -1.42
C GLY A 58 10.81 -3.49 -2.00
N LEU A 59 10.68 -2.92 -3.19
CA LEU A 59 11.71 -2.09 -3.83
C LEU A 59 11.25 -0.64 -4.03
N GLY A 60 10.16 -0.23 -3.38
CA GLY A 60 9.62 1.11 -3.54
C GLY A 60 8.96 1.35 -4.89
N PRO A 61 8.58 2.60 -5.20
CA PRO A 61 7.88 2.93 -6.42
C PRO A 61 8.76 2.78 -7.66
N ALA A 62 8.13 2.49 -8.79
CA ALA A 62 8.77 2.48 -10.09
C ALA A 62 9.08 3.90 -10.57
N PRO A 63 10.04 4.08 -11.50
CA PRO A 63 10.31 5.38 -12.09
C PRO A 63 9.03 6.06 -12.59
N GLY A 64 8.88 7.36 -12.30
CA GLY A 64 7.70 8.13 -12.69
C GLY A 64 6.42 7.73 -11.95
N ASN A 65 6.55 6.99 -10.84
CA ASN A 65 5.41 6.47 -10.07
C ASN A 65 4.45 5.63 -10.95
N ALA A 66 4.99 4.87 -11.89
CA ALA A 66 4.19 3.97 -12.72
C ALA A 66 3.45 2.98 -11.83
N TRP A 67 2.14 2.84 -12.03
CA TRP A 67 1.28 2.05 -11.15
C TRP A 67 0.68 0.81 -11.81
N CYS A 68 0.58 0.80 -13.14
CA CYS A 68 -0.12 -0.27 -13.86
C CYS A 68 0.88 -1.34 -14.29
N ASN A 69 0.95 -2.44 -13.55
CA ASN A 69 1.89 -3.55 -13.79
C ASN A 69 3.33 -3.08 -14.03
N PRO A 70 3.90 -2.16 -13.23
CA PRO A 70 5.26 -1.70 -13.48
C PRO A 70 6.24 -2.87 -13.35
N PRO A 71 7.19 -2.99 -14.28
CA PRO A 71 8.19 -4.05 -14.21
C PRO A 71 9.21 -3.80 -13.09
N GLY A 72 9.90 -4.84 -12.67
CA GLY A 72 11.02 -4.72 -11.73
C GLY A 72 10.63 -4.42 -10.29
N ARG A 73 9.40 -4.71 -9.89
CA ARG A 73 8.94 -4.53 -8.50
C ARG A 73 9.07 -5.82 -7.71
N ALA A 74 8.92 -5.74 -6.39
CA ALA A 74 9.06 -6.89 -5.49
C ALA A 74 7.94 -6.91 -4.46
N LEU A 75 7.65 -8.10 -3.93
CA LEU A 75 6.81 -8.23 -2.74
C LEU A 75 7.42 -7.44 -1.59
N GLY A 76 6.59 -6.81 -0.80
CA GLY A 76 6.99 -6.18 0.45
C GLY A 76 6.89 -7.14 1.63
N THR A 77 6.96 -6.57 2.84
CA THR A 77 6.80 -7.33 4.09
C THR A 77 5.49 -8.11 4.09
N GLY A 78 5.55 -9.38 4.45
CA GLY A 78 4.36 -10.22 4.60
C GLY A 78 3.39 -9.68 5.65
N PRO A 79 2.13 -10.10 5.63
CA PRO A 79 1.13 -9.63 6.59
C PRO A 79 1.61 -9.84 8.04
N THR A 80 1.56 -8.77 8.83
CA THR A 80 2.00 -8.79 10.23
C THR A 80 1.36 -7.66 11.03
N ALA A 81 1.11 -7.89 12.31
CA ALA A 81 0.73 -6.85 13.26
C ALA A 81 1.94 -6.23 13.98
N ASP A 82 3.14 -6.77 13.76
CA ASP A 82 4.39 -6.24 14.31
C ASP A 82 4.93 -5.15 13.37
N THR A 83 4.46 -3.92 13.54
CA THR A 83 4.77 -2.80 12.64
C THR A 83 5.82 -1.85 13.20
N GLY A 84 6.08 -1.89 14.51
CA GLY A 84 6.95 -0.94 15.19
C GLY A 84 6.37 0.47 15.33
N ASP A 85 5.11 0.69 14.97
CA ASP A 85 4.41 1.98 15.11
C ASP A 85 3.09 1.75 15.83
N PRO A 86 2.84 2.41 16.99
CA PRO A 86 1.60 2.20 17.77
C PRO A 86 0.32 2.54 17.00
N ARG A 87 0.39 3.40 15.99
CA ARG A 87 -0.77 3.78 15.18
C ARG A 87 -0.95 2.92 13.94
N ALA A 88 0.09 2.23 13.49
CA ALA A 88 0.01 1.27 12.38
C ALA A 88 -0.38 -0.11 12.95
N ASP A 89 -1.63 -0.48 12.79
CA ASP A 89 -2.15 -1.73 13.34
C ASP A 89 -1.58 -2.96 12.64
N ALA A 90 -1.33 -2.86 11.35
CA ALA A 90 -0.81 -3.99 10.57
C ALA A 90 -0.21 -3.52 9.24
N PHE A 91 0.73 -4.32 8.72
CA PHE A 91 1.05 -4.38 7.29
C PHE A 91 0.24 -5.52 6.70
N LEU A 92 -0.43 -5.25 5.60
CA LEU A 92 -1.34 -6.21 4.96
C LEU A 92 -1.04 -6.31 3.46
N TRP A 93 -1.42 -7.42 2.87
CA TRP A 93 -1.51 -7.57 1.42
C TRP A 93 -2.97 -7.37 1.01
N ILE A 94 -3.38 -6.10 0.92
CA ILE A 94 -4.75 -5.73 0.52
C ILE A 94 -4.94 -6.01 -0.96
N LYS A 95 -3.98 -5.56 -1.79
CA LYS A 95 -3.87 -6.01 -3.17
C LYS A 95 -3.35 -7.45 -3.18
N ILE A 96 -3.96 -8.32 -3.95
CA ILE A 96 -3.40 -9.65 -4.23
C ILE A 96 -2.24 -9.49 -5.21
N PRO A 97 -0.98 -9.72 -4.80
CA PRO A 97 0.19 -9.24 -5.57
C PRO A 97 0.30 -9.81 -6.98
N GLY A 98 -0.19 -11.00 -7.24
CA GLY A 98 -0.11 -11.65 -8.55
C GLY A 98 -1.25 -11.33 -9.50
N GLU A 99 -2.23 -10.54 -9.08
CA GLU A 99 -3.32 -10.13 -9.96
C GLU A 99 -2.95 -8.90 -10.79
N SER A 100 -3.31 -8.91 -12.08
CA SER A 100 -3.05 -7.82 -13.00
C SER A 100 -3.77 -6.53 -12.60
N ASP A 101 -3.11 -5.39 -12.78
CA ASP A 101 -3.72 -4.06 -12.63
C ASP A 101 -4.55 -3.65 -13.86
N GLY A 102 -4.32 -4.30 -14.99
CA GLY A 102 -4.95 -3.97 -16.27
C GLY A 102 -4.11 -4.47 -17.44
N THR A 103 -4.48 -4.09 -18.65
CA THR A 103 -3.82 -4.58 -19.87
C THR A 103 -2.50 -3.87 -20.21
N CYS A 104 -2.05 -2.94 -19.37
CA CYS A 104 -0.76 -2.26 -19.54
C CYS A 104 0.41 -3.21 -19.32
N ASN A 105 1.55 -2.89 -19.95
CA ASN A 105 2.81 -3.64 -19.83
C ASN A 105 2.65 -5.17 -20.11
N GLY A 106 1.76 -5.52 -21.02
CA GLY A 106 1.53 -6.90 -21.43
C GLY A 106 0.65 -7.71 -20.48
N GLY A 107 0.03 -7.10 -19.51
CA GLY A 107 -0.82 -7.77 -18.54
C GLY A 107 -2.16 -8.24 -19.10
N PRO A 108 -2.76 -9.28 -18.50
CA PRO A 108 -4.14 -9.64 -18.80
C PRO A 108 -5.12 -8.62 -18.22
N THR A 109 -6.41 -8.85 -18.43
CA THR A 109 -7.47 -8.00 -17.86
C THR A 109 -7.29 -7.81 -16.36
N ALA A 110 -7.62 -6.63 -15.86
CA ALA A 110 -7.53 -6.30 -14.42
C ALA A 110 -8.19 -7.36 -13.55
N GLY A 111 -7.52 -7.74 -12.47
CA GLY A 111 -7.96 -8.75 -11.52
C GLY A 111 -7.66 -10.20 -11.91
N GLN A 112 -7.22 -10.46 -13.12
CA GLN A 112 -6.81 -11.82 -13.52
C GLN A 112 -5.43 -12.16 -12.94
N TRP A 113 -5.26 -13.41 -12.52
CA TRP A 113 -3.97 -13.91 -12.06
C TRP A 113 -2.96 -13.92 -13.21
N TRP A 114 -1.79 -13.35 -12.96
CA TRP A 114 -0.70 -13.25 -13.92
C TRP A 114 0.55 -13.90 -13.34
N LEU A 115 0.74 -15.18 -13.62
CA LEU A 115 1.79 -15.99 -13.01
C LEU A 115 3.19 -15.40 -13.20
N ASP A 116 3.53 -14.97 -14.42
CA ASP A 116 4.88 -14.43 -14.69
C ASP A 116 5.16 -13.17 -13.87
N TYR A 117 4.18 -12.32 -13.70
CA TYR A 117 4.31 -11.12 -12.85
C TYR A 117 4.45 -11.50 -11.37
N ALA A 118 3.66 -12.46 -10.91
CA ALA A 118 3.75 -12.96 -9.54
C ALA A 118 5.13 -13.55 -9.22
N ILE A 119 5.68 -14.36 -10.12
CA ILE A 119 7.02 -14.91 -9.98
C ILE A 119 8.06 -13.79 -9.94
N GLY A 120 7.97 -12.80 -10.82
CA GLY A 120 8.86 -11.64 -10.84
C GLY A 120 8.87 -10.88 -9.52
N LEU A 121 7.70 -10.66 -8.92
CA LEU A 121 7.59 -10.03 -7.60
C LEU A 121 8.29 -10.87 -6.52
N ALA A 122 8.08 -12.18 -6.53
CA ALA A 122 8.60 -13.08 -5.51
C ALA A 122 10.14 -13.23 -5.57
N VAL A 123 10.71 -13.30 -6.77
CA VAL A 123 12.17 -13.52 -6.92
C VAL A 123 13.00 -12.27 -6.64
N ARG A 124 12.41 -11.09 -6.61
CA ARG A 124 13.12 -9.82 -6.33
C ARG A 124 13.05 -9.42 -4.87
N VAL A 125 12.40 -10.19 -4.00
CA VAL A 125 12.31 -9.85 -2.58
C VAL A 125 13.72 -9.71 -2.00
N PRO A 126 14.05 -8.58 -1.34
CA PRO A 126 15.34 -8.42 -0.68
C PRO A 126 15.54 -9.48 0.42
N THR A 127 16.72 -10.08 0.46
CA THR A 127 17.08 -11.10 1.46
C THR A 127 17.82 -10.49 2.65
#